data_c613a69031a97b9836b1ba8c1bee236c
#
_entry.id   c613a69031a97b9836b1ba8c1bee236c
#
_cell.length_a   1.000
_cell.length_b   1.000
_cell.length_c   1.000
_cell.angle_alpha   90.00
_cell.angle_beta   90.00
_cell.angle_gamma   90.00
#
_symmetry.space_group_name_H-M   'P 1'
#
loop_
_entity.id
_entity.type
_entity.pdbx_description
1 polymer ?
#
loop_
_entity_poly.entity_id
_entity_poly.type
_entity_poly.pdbx_seq_one_letter_code
_entity_poly.pdbx_strand_id
1 'polypeptide(L)'
;MGMIEYLPHYTYEDYKEWEGKWELIYGVAYAMAPALMIEHQRVSNNIAWELKEALKECKECMALLPVDWKISEDTVVQPDNIVYCGTIENPNYLIKAPKVIFEVISPSTALKDTNLKFELYEREGVLYYVLVHPLDKVAKVYRYKDGRYQKVCDCSQESLEFNIDVCRFRFDFSRIW
;
A
#
# COMPACT_ATOMS: atom_id res chain seq x y z
N MET A 1 -28.25 -16.86 25.44
CA MET A 1 -27.14 -15.95 25.74
C MET A 1 -25.97 -16.36 24.86
N GLY A 2 -25.68 -15.57 23.84
CA GLY A 2 -24.49 -15.80 23.03
C GLY A 2 -23.25 -15.57 23.88
N MET A 3 -22.28 -16.48 23.84
CA MET A 3 -20.95 -16.22 24.36
C MET A 3 -20.42 -14.99 23.63
N ILE A 4 -20.12 -13.92 24.37
CA ILE A 4 -19.30 -12.84 23.85
C ILE A 4 -17.91 -13.46 23.70
N GLU A 5 -17.58 -13.85 22.48
CA GLU A 5 -16.21 -14.25 22.14
C GLU A 5 -15.34 -13.01 22.32
N TYR A 6 -14.53 -13.00 23.36
CA TYR A 6 -13.51 -11.96 23.54
C TYR A 6 -12.43 -12.22 22.50
N LEU A 7 -12.55 -11.55 21.34
CA LEU A 7 -11.47 -11.53 20.37
C LEU A 7 -10.28 -10.77 20.97
N PRO A 8 -9.06 -11.29 20.86
CA PRO A 8 -7.89 -10.58 21.31
C PRO A 8 -7.76 -9.26 20.54
N HIS A 9 -7.40 -8.19 21.25
CA HIS A 9 -7.10 -6.89 20.66
C HIS A 9 -5.62 -6.61 20.90
N TYR A 10 -4.84 -6.70 19.83
CA TYR A 10 -3.40 -6.51 19.89
C TYR A 10 -3.00 -5.05 19.66
N THR A 11 -1.83 -4.70 20.18
CA THR A 11 -1.23 -3.38 20.05
C THR A 11 0.10 -3.46 19.32
N TYR A 12 0.68 -2.29 18.99
CA TYR A 12 2.03 -2.21 18.42
C TYR A 12 3.09 -2.84 19.34
N GLU A 13 2.91 -2.76 20.67
CA GLU A 13 3.81 -3.39 21.64
C GLU A 13 3.80 -4.93 21.49
N ASP A 14 2.65 -5.52 21.19
CA ASP A 14 2.55 -6.94 20.86
C ASP A 14 3.16 -7.23 19.48
N TYR A 15 2.79 -6.42 18.49
CA TYR A 15 3.21 -6.56 17.09
C TYR A 15 4.73 -6.61 16.92
N LYS A 16 5.47 -5.74 17.58
CA LYS A 16 6.93 -5.65 17.45
C LYS A 16 7.69 -6.88 17.96
N GLU A 17 7.04 -7.72 18.78
CA GLU A 17 7.61 -8.95 19.33
C GLU A 17 7.27 -10.19 18.47
N TRP A 18 6.43 -10.03 17.43
CA TRP A 18 6.04 -11.16 16.59
C TRP A 18 7.14 -11.53 15.61
N GLU A 19 7.33 -12.82 15.45
CA GLU A 19 8.21 -13.36 14.42
C GLU A 19 7.48 -13.50 13.09
N GLY A 20 8.22 -13.29 11.98
CA GLY A 20 7.66 -13.37 10.63
C GLY A 20 7.06 -12.05 10.14
N LYS A 21 6.22 -12.14 9.13
CA LYS A 21 5.56 -10.98 8.51
C LYS A 21 4.09 -10.94 8.88
N TRP A 22 3.69 -9.83 9.48
CA TRP A 22 2.33 -9.60 9.95
C TRP A 22 1.87 -8.19 9.58
N GLU A 23 0.57 -8.03 9.53
CA GLU A 23 -0.09 -6.74 9.62
C GLU A 23 -1.01 -6.74 10.82
N LEU A 24 -1.20 -5.58 11.41
CA LEU A 24 -2.11 -5.34 12.53
C LEU A 24 -3.12 -4.30 12.09
N ILE A 25 -4.41 -4.64 12.07
CA ILE A 25 -5.46 -3.71 11.64
C ILE A 25 -6.59 -3.74 12.64
N TYR A 26 -6.81 -2.60 13.31
CA TYR A 26 -7.80 -2.43 14.37
C TYR A 26 -7.67 -3.49 15.48
N GLY A 27 -6.43 -3.79 15.87
CA GLY A 27 -6.13 -4.78 16.90
C GLY A 27 -6.23 -6.23 16.45
N VAL A 28 -6.52 -6.49 15.19
CA VAL A 28 -6.58 -7.85 14.63
C VAL A 28 -5.29 -8.17 13.89
N ALA A 29 -4.69 -9.33 14.21
CA ALA A 29 -3.48 -9.81 13.59
C ALA A 29 -3.77 -10.53 12.26
N TYR A 30 -3.06 -10.16 11.21
CA TYR A 30 -3.12 -10.79 9.90
C TYR A 30 -1.74 -11.32 9.51
N ALA A 31 -1.60 -12.63 9.41
CA ALA A 31 -0.37 -13.24 8.92
C ALA A 31 -0.22 -12.96 7.41
N MET A 32 0.96 -12.53 7.02
CA MET A 32 1.31 -12.39 5.60
C MET A 32 1.81 -13.74 5.06
N ALA A 33 1.57 -13.99 3.78
CA ALA A 33 2.05 -15.22 3.14
C ALA A 33 3.57 -15.35 3.30
N PRO A 34 4.09 -16.53 3.70
CA PRO A 34 5.52 -16.73 3.92
C PRO A 34 6.34 -16.63 2.63
N ALA A 35 5.73 -16.96 1.48
CA ALA A 35 6.34 -16.82 0.17
C ALA A 35 5.36 -16.17 -0.79
N LEU A 36 5.81 -15.15 -1.50
CA LEU A 36 5.05 -14.51 -2.55
C LEU A 36 5.19 -15.29 -3.86
N MET A 37 4.14 -15.28 -4.68
CA MET A 37 4.20 -15.82 -6.03
C MET A 37 5.29 -15.07 -6.83
N ILE A 38 5.96 -15.77 -7.74
CA ILE A 38 7.00 -15.18 -8.61
C ILE A 38 6.44 -13.95 -9.35
N GLU A 39 5.24 -14.05 -9.87
CA GLU A 39 4.58 -12.97 -10.60
C GLU A 39 4.33 -11.72 -9.72
N HIS A 40 3.93 -11.92 -8.46
CA HIS A 40 3.81 -10.83 -7.49
C HIS A 40 5.14 -10.10 -7.30
N GLN A 41 6.22 -10.84 -7.05
CA GLN A 41 7.54 -10.25 -6.84
C GLN A 41 8.05 -9.54 -8.10
N ARG A 42 7.85 -10.14 -9.28
CA ARG A 42 8.27 -9.57 -10.55
C ARG A 42 7.59 -8.22 -10.81
N VAL A 43 6.26 -8.20 -10.68
CA VAL A 43 5.47 -6.97 -10.88
C VAL A 43 5.81 -5.91 -9.83
N SER A 44 5.91 -6.29 -8.56
CA SER A 44 6.30 -5.36 -7.48
C SER A 44 7.70 -4.76 -7.72
N ASN A 45 8.66 -5.57 -8.16
CA ASN A 45 9.99 -5.09 -8.50
C ASN A 45 9.97 -4.11 -9.68
N ASN A 46 9.17 -4.40 -10.72
CA ASN A 46 9.01 -3.50 -11.86
C ASN A 46 8.34 -2.18 -11.46
N ILE A 47 7.35 -2.22 -10.57
CA ILE A 47 6.72 -1.02 -10.00
C ILE A 47 7.76 -0.18 -9.26
N ALA A 48 8.59 -0.81 -8.43
CA ALA A 48 9.63 -0.11 -7.68
C ALA A 48 10.62 0.59 -8.61
N TRP A 49 11.04 -0.08 -9.67
CA TRP A 49 11.93 0.49 -10.68
C TRP A 49 11.28 1.66 -11.41
N GLU A 50 10.06 1.49 -11.91
CA GLU A 50 9.34 2.54 -12.64
C GLU A 50 9.07 3.77 -11.74
N LEU A 51 8.70 3.56 -10.48
CA LEU A 51 8.54 4.65 -9.51
C LEU A 51 9.86 5.39 -9.29
N LYS A 52 10.96 4.66 -9.15
CA LYS A 52 12.27 5.28 -8.95
C LYS A 52 12.69 6.13 -10.14
N GLU A 53 12.42 5.68 -11.36
CA GLU A 53 12.66 6.44 -12.57
C GLU A 53 11.73 7.68 -12.66
N ALA A 54 10.44 7.48 -12.41
CA ALA A 54 9.44 8.53 -12.47
C ALA A 54 9.66 9.67 -11.45
N LEU A 55 10.24 9.34 -10.28
CA LEU A 55 10.47 10.29 -9.20
C LEU A 55 11.80 11.04 -9.28
N LYS A 56 12.59 10.89 -10.32
CA LYS A 56 13.92 11.53 -10.42
C LYS A 56 13.91 13.04 -10.19
N GLU A 57 12.86 13.71 -10.66
CA GLU A 57 12.69 15.16 -10.49
C GLU A 57 11.91 15.53 -9.21
N CYS A 58 11.34 14.54 -8.51
CA CYS A 58 10.61 14.73 -7.26
C CYS A 58 11.50 14.49 -6.04
N LYS A 59 12.44 15.38 -5.81
CA LYS A 59 13.51 15.19 -4.80
C LYS A 59 13.03 15.09 -3.36
N GLU A 60 11.84 15.54 -3.06
CA GLU A 60 11.23 15.44 -1.73
C GLU A 60 10.54 14.09 -1.49
N CYS A 61 10.45 13.25 -2.53
CA CYS A 61 9.74 11.99 -2.49
C CYS A 61 10.67 10.82 -2.80
N MET A 62 10.32 9.66 -2.26
CA MET A 62 11.04 8.41 -2.48
C MET A 62 10.08 7.26 -2.72
N ALA A 63 10.53 6.31 -3.54
CA ALA A 63 9.87 5.02 -3.69
C ALA A 63 10.44 4.04 -2.66
N LEU A 64 9.57 3.36 -1.92
CA LEU A 64 9.96 2.36 -0.93
C LEU A 64 9.30 1.02 -1.23
N LEU A 65 10.03 -0.04 -0.94
CA LEU A 65 9.54 -1.42 -0.83
C LEU A 65 8.79 -1.60 0.49
N PRO A 66 8.23 -2.79 0.79
CA PRO A 66 7.46 -2.97 2.01
C PRO A 66 8.18 -2.48 3.26
N VAL A 67 7.55 -1.60 3.96
CA VAL A 67 7.98 -1.02 5.23
C VAL A 67 6.73 -0.85 6.10
N ASP A 68 6.91 -0.94 7.40
CA ASP A 68 5.83 -0.69 8.33
C ASP A 68 5.35 0.75 8.22
N TRP A 69 4.06 0.93 8.06
CA TRP A 69 3.39 2.19 8.30
C TRP A 69 2.54 2.04 9.56
N LYS A 70 3.02 2.64 10.64
CA LYS A 70 2.30 2.67 11.92
C LYS A 70 1.29 3.80 11.90
N ILE A 71 0.02 3.45 11.69
CA ILE A 71 -1.09 4.40 11.64
C ILE A 71 -1.54 4.78 13.05
N SER A 72 -1.62 3.79 13.93
CA SER A 72 -2.03 3.96 15.33
C SER A 72 -1.40 2.87 16.22
N GLU A 73 -1.73 2.88 17.50
CA GLU A 73 -1.23 1.84 18.43
C GLU A 73 -1.80 0.45 18.15
N ASP A 74 -2.86 0.33 17.37
CA ASP A 74 -3.49 -0.94 17.03
C ASP A 74 -3.57 -1.20 15.51
N THR A 75 -2.85 -0.39 14.71
CA THR A 75 -2.87 -0.52 13.25
C THR A 75 -1.50 -0.25 12.63
N VAL A 76 -0.91 -1.30 12.05
CA VAL A 76 0.36 -1.29 11.32
C VAL A 76 0.20 -2.10 10.05
N VAL A 77 0.48 -1.51 8.91
CA VAL A 77 0.38 -2.17 7.59
C VAL A 77 1.69 -2.12 6.83
N GLN A 78 1.88 -3.06 5.91
CA GLN A 78 3.04 -3.15 5.02
C GLN A 78 2.59 -3.15 3.56
N PRO A 79 2.34 -1.99 2.95
CA PRO A 79 2.02 -1.93 1.52
C PRO A 79 3.18 -2.43 0.65
N ASP A 80 2.86 -3.02 -0.50
CA ASP A 80 3.88 -3.60 -1.39
C ASP A 80 4.85 -2.56 -1.97
N ASN A 81 4.32 -1.46 -2.47
CA ASN A 81 5.11 -0.35 -3.01
C ASN A 81 4.47 0.98 -2.63
N ILE A 82 5.28 1.94 -2.23
CA ILE A 82 4.78 3.25 -1.82
C ILE A 82 5.61 4.39 -2.39
N VAL A 83 4.96 5.53 -2.54
CA VAL A 83 5.62 6.84 -2.70
C VAL A 83 5.44 7.61 -1.41
N TYR A 84 6.54 7.89 -0.74
CA TYR A 84 6.59 8.66 0.50
C TYR A 84 7.29 9.99 0.26
N CYS A 85 6.73 11.07 0.80
CA CYS A 85 7.30 12.40 0.66
C CYS A 85 7.53 13.03 2.03
N GLY A 86 8.67 13.65 2.19
CA GLY A 86 9.08 14.30 3.44
C GLY A 86 10.15 13.53 4.22
N THR A 87 10.35 13.94 5.45
CA THR A 87 11.40 13.42 6.32
C THR A 87 10.96 12.11 6.97
N ILE A 88 11.88 11.15 7.05
CA ILE A 88 11.72 9.93 7.85
C ILE A 88 11.99 10.29 9.32
N GLU A 89 10.96 10.22 10.14
CA GLU A 89 11.04 10.59 11.55
C GLU A 89 11.45 9.42 12.46
N ASN A 90 11.14 8.19 12.04
CA ASN A 90 11.50 6.97 12.75
C ASN A 90 12.16 5.99 11.77
N PRO A 91 13.31 5.38 12.11
CA PRO A 91 14.01 4.47 11.20
C PRO A 91 13.31 3.12 10.98
N ASN A 92 12.37 2.76 11.84
CA ASN A 92 11.74 1.43 11.83
C ASN A 92 10.37 1.41 11.14
N TYR A 93 9.67 2.55 11.11
CA TYR A 93 8.34 2.64 10.50
C TYR A 93 8.00 4.07 10.04
N LEU A 94 7.08 4.17 9.12
CA LEU A 94 6.52 5.45 8.71
C LEU A 94 5.43 5.88 9.71
N ILE A 95 5.38 7.18 10.01
CA ILE A 95 4.37 7.80 10.86
C ILE A 95 3.29 8.46 10.02
N LYS A 96 3.70 9.16 8.96
CA LYS A 96 2.77 9.86 8.06
C LYS A 96 2.30 8.95 6.93
N ALA A 97 1.12 9.25 6.41
CA ALA A 97 0.56 8.53 5.27
C ALA A 97 1.46 8.67 4.02
N PRO A 98 1.74 7.57 3.31
CA PRO A 98 2.30 7.64 1.97
C PRO A 98 1.38 8.43 1.02
N LYS A 99 1.94 9.01 -0.02
CA LYS A 99 1.15 9.72 -1.05
C LYS A 99 0.50 8.78 -2.05
N VAL A 100 1.18 7.70 -2.39
CA VAL A 100 0.68 6.66 -3.29
C VAL A 100 1.00 5.29 -2.70
N ILE A 101 0.04 4.40 -2.76
CA ILE A 101 0.19 3.00 -2.38
C ILE A 101 -0.19 2.11 -3.56
N PHE A 102 0.68 1.15 -3.87
CA PHE A 102 0.42 0.04 -4.79
C PHE A 102 0.31 -1.24 -3.97
N GLU A 103 -0.76 -1.99 -4.17
CA GLU A 103 -0.90 -3.36 -3.66
C GLU A 103 -1.01 -4.31 -4.84
N VAL A 104 -0.09 -5.26 -4.92
CA VAL A 104 -0.11 -6.30 -5.94
C VAL A 104 -0.99 -7.44 -5.44
N ILE A 105 -2.15 -7.61 -6.07
CA ILE A 105 -3.17 -8.52 -5.59
C ILE A 105 -2.77 -9.97 -5.83
N SER A 106 -2.94 -10.78 -4.80
CA SER A 106 -2.85 -12.24 -4.84
C SER A 106 -4.18 -12.85 -4.38
N PRO A 107 -4.46 -14.13 -4.68
CA PRO A 107 -5.68 -14.79 -4.20
C PRO A 107 -5.85 -14.74 -2.68
N SER A 108 -4.73 -14.78 -1.93
CA SER A 108 -4.74 -14.76 -0.46
C SER A 108 -4.97 -13.37 0.14
N THR A 109 -4.72 -12.29 -0.59
CA THR A 109 -4.82 -10.91 -0.09
C THR A 109 -5.98 -10.12 -0.68
N ALA A 110 -6.61 -10.63 -1.74
CA ALA A 110 -7.59 -9.89 -2.54
C ALA A 110 -8.69 -9.22 -1.71
N LEU A 111 -9.34 -9.94 -0.80
CA LEU A 111 -10.42 -9.38 0.04
C LEU A 111 -9.90 -8.32 1.00
N LYS A 112 -8.75 -8.54 1.61
CA LYS A 112 -8.14 -7.58 2.52
C LYS A 112 -7.75 -6.29 1.79
N ASP A 113 -7.10 -6.42 0.63
CA ASP A 113 -6.62 -5.28 -0.14
C ASP A 113 -7.75 -4.49 -0.80
N THR A 114 -8.81 -5.17 -1.27
CA THR A 114 -9.93 -4.51 -1.95
C THR A 114 -11.00 -3.95 -1.00
N ASN A 115 -11.08 -4.42 0.23
CA ASN A 115 -12.08 -3.99 1.21
C ASN A 115 -11.44 -3.30 2.41
N LEU A 116 -10.80 -4.08 3.29
CA LEU A 116 -10.30 -3.56 4.57
C LEU A 116 -9.24 -2.47 4.41
N LYS A 117 -8.23 -2.71 3.58
CA LYS A 117 -7.18 -1.71 3.31
C LYS A 117 -7.69 -0.55 2.47
N PHE A 118 -8.63 -0.81 1.55
CA PHE A 118 -9.26 0.25 0.77
C PHE A 118 -9.92 1.29 1.68
N GLU A 119 -10.75 0.85 2.61
CA GLU A 119 -11.40 1.74 3.58
C GLU A 119 -10.39 2.41 4.53
N LEU A 120 -9.38 1.65 4.97
CA LEU A 120 -8.32 2.18 5.82
C LEU A 120 -7.54 3.31 5.14
N TYR A 121 -7.07 3.09 3.92
CA TYR A 121 -6.29 4.08 3.18
C TYR A 121 -7.12 5.29 2.76
N GLU A 122 -8.40 5.09 2.46
CA GLU A 122 -9.34 6.18 2.23
C GLU A 122 -9.49 7.05 3.49
N ARG A 123 -9.71 6.43 4.64
CA ARG A 123 -9.82 7.15 5.91
C ARG A 123 -8.56 7.92 6.28
N GLU A 124 -7.39 7.36 6.00
CA GLU A 124 -6.11 8.01 6.26
C GLU A 124 -5.72 9.05 5.20
N GLY A 125 -6.51 9.21 4.15
CA GLY A 125 -6.33 10.22 3.13
C GLY A 125 -5.13 9.98 2.21
N VAL A 126 -4.76 8.72 1.96
CA VAL A 126 -3.74 8.38 0.95
C VAL A 126 -4.21 8.85 -0.41
N LEU A 127 -3.44 9.72 -1.10
CA LEU A 127 -3.91 10.41 -2.30
C LEU A 127 -4.25 9.47 -3.46
N TYR A 128 -3.46 8.43 -3.65
CA TYR A 128 -3.73 7.42 -4.68
C TYR A 128 -3.56 6.02 -4.12
N TYR A 129 -4.52 5.17 -4.42
CA TYR A 129 -4.48 3.75 -4.15
C TYR A 129 -4.59 2.97 -5.44
N VAL A 130 -3.62 2.12 -5.72
CA VAL A 130 -3.51 1.35 -6.96
C VAL A 130 -3.56 -0.13 -6.65
N LEU A 131 -4.62 -0.79 -7.10
CA LEU A 131 -4.80 -2.24 -7.01
C LEU A 131 -4.30 -2.88 -8.31
N VAL A 132 -3.19 -3.59 -8.21
CA VAL A 132 -2.52 -4.20 -9.37
C VAL A 132 -2.89 -5.67 -9.46
N HIS A 133 -3.51 -6.06 -10.57
CA HIS A 133 -3.91 -7.44 -10.86
C HIS A 133 -2.93 -8.04 -11.89
N PRO A 134 -1.92 -8.80 -11.45
CA PRO A 134 -0.82 -9.24 -12.32
C PRO A 134 -1.28 -10.17 -13.46
N LEU A 135 -2.18 -11.09 -13.14
CA LEU A 135 -2.67 -12.09 -14.10
C LEU A 135 -3.50 -11.46 -15.24
N ASP A 136 -4.31 -10.46 -14.87
CA ASP A 136 -5.16 -9.73 -15.83
C ASP A 136 -4.42 -8.58 -16.51
N LYS A 137 -3.22 -8.23 -16.02
CA LYS A 137 -2.42 -7.06 -16.43
C LYS A 137 -3.23 -5.77 -16.41
N VAL A 138 -3.92 -5.54 -15.31
CA VAL A 138 -4.75 -4.35 -15.08
C VAL A 138 -4.41 -3.75 -13.72
N ALA A 139 -4.21 -2.44 -13.70
CA ALA A 139 -4.07 -1.63 -12.49
C ALA A 139 -5.28 -0.73 -12.31
N LYS A 140 -6.02 -0.92 -11.24
CA LYS A 140 -7.17 -0.09 -10.88
C LYS A 140 -6.68 1.07 -10.03
N VAL A 141 -6.76 2.28 -10.55
CA VAL A 141 -6.27 3.49 -9.90
C VAL A 141 -7.42 4.27 -9.28
N TYR A 142 -7.28 4.55 -8.00
CA TYR A 142 -8.22 5.39 -7.23
C TYR A 142 -7.50 6.63 -6.73
N ARG A 143 -8.20 7.77 -6.78
CA ARG A 143 -7.72 9.04 -6.24
C ARG A 143 -8.63 9.51 -5.12
N TYR A 144 -8.03 9.91 -4.01
CA TYR A 144 -8.74 10.55 -2.90
C TYR A 144 -9.18 11.96 -3.28
N LYS A 145 -10.47 12.20 -3.20
CA LYS A 145 -11.07 13.49 -3.47
C LYS A 145 -12.38 13.64 -2.67
N ASP A 146 -12.53 14.77 -2.00
CA ASP A 146 -13.74 15.10 -1.22
C ASP A 146 -14.12 14.00 -0.21
N GLY A 147 -13.13 13.44 0.49
CA GLY A 147 -13.31 12.45 1.54
C GLY A 147 -13.47 11.01 1.05
N ARG A 148 -13.38 10.73 -0.25
CA ARG A 148 -13.60 9.39 -0.82
C ARG A 148 -12.64 9.07 -1.95
N TYR A 149 -12.41 7.77 -2.17
CA TYR A 149 -11.75 7.31 -3.37
C TYR A 149 -12.69 7.33 -4.58
N GLN A 150 -12.22 7.97 -5.64
CA GLN A 150 -12.87 7.98 -6.95
C GLN A 150 -11.98 7.24 -7.93
N LYS A 151 -12.58 6.33 -8.72
CA LYS A 151 -11.82 5.60 -9.71
C LYS A 151 -11.36 6.51 -10.84
N VAL A 152 -10.08 6.49 -11.13
CA VAL A 152 -9.45 7.27 -12.20
C VAL A 152 -9.41 6.48 -13.51
N CYS A 153 -8.89 5.26 -13.45
CA CYS A 153 -8.76 4.39 -14.63
C CYS A 153 -8.60 2.92 -14.24
N ASP A 154 -8.83 2.05 -15.23
CA ASP A 154 -8.27 0.72 -15.31
C ASP A 154 -7.13 0.81 -16.34
N CYS A 155 -5.90 0.83 -15.85
CA CYS A 155 -4.73 1.06 -16.68
C CYS A 155 -4.00 -0.25 -16.96
N SER A 156 -3.56 -0.46 -18.21
CA SER A 156 -2.79 -1.65 -18.65
C SER A 156 -1.54 -1.24 -19.43
N GLN A 157 -1.70 -0.56 -20.55
CA GLN A 157 -0.62 -0.09 -21.41
C GLN A 157 -0.44 1.43 -21.37
N GLU A 158 -1.27 2.11 -20.63
CA GLU A 158 -1.32 3.56 -20.55
C GLU A 158 -0.27 4.10 -19.55
N SER A 159 0.08 5.35 -19.72
CA SER A 159 0.76 6.15 -18.70
C SER A 159 -0.25 7.04 -17.98
N LEU A 160 -0.03 7.26 -16.70
CA LEU A 160 -0.84 8.16 -15.88
C LEU A 160 0.06 9.20 -15.20
N GLU A 161 -0.40 10.44 -15.19
CA GLU A 161 0.21 11.47 -14.36
C GLU A 161 -0.37 11.45 -12.96
N PHE A 162 0.49 11.25 -11.96
CA PHE A 162 0.16 11.36 -10.55
C PHE A 162 0.48 12.78 -10.07
N ASN A 163 -0.52 13.48 -9.57
CA ASN A 163 -0.36 14.77 -8.92
C ASN A 163 -0.45 14.56 -7.40
N ILE A 164 0.69 14.62 -6.73
CA ILE A 164 0.81 14.33 -5.30
C ILE A 164 1.07 15.59 -4.45
N ASP A 165 0.60 16.74 -4.90
CA ASP A 165 0.70 18.06 -4.30
C ASP A 165 2.11 18.66 -4.34
N VAL A 166 3.12 17.96 -3.80
CA VAL A 166 4.52 18.41 -3.76
C VAL A 166 5.22 18.29 -5.12
N CYS A 167 4.77 17.37 -5.96
CA CYS A 167 5.26 17.22 -7.33
C CYS A 167 4.25 16.48 -8.20
N ARG A 168 4.58 16.37 -9.48
CA ARG A 168 3.86 15.54 -10.46
C ARG A 168 4.85 14.60 -11.10
N PHE A 169 4.44 13.35 -11.32
CA PHE A 169 5.25 12.39 -12.03
C PHE A 169 4.38 11.53 -12.94
N ARG A 170 4.99 11.05 -14.02
CA ARG A 170 4.33 10.17 -14.98
C ARG A 170 4.79 8.75 -14.75
N PHE A 171 3.83 7.85 -14.61
CA PHE A 171 4.06 6.41 -14.41
C PHE A 171 3.54 5.63 -15.62
N ASP A 172 4.38 4.78 -16.18
CA ASP A 172 4.06 3.98 -17.36
C ASP A 172 3.68 2.55 -16.95
N PHE A 173 2.38 2.25 -16.99
CA PHE A 173 1.86 0.92 -16.62
C PHE A 173 2.29 -0.18 -17.58
N SER A 174 2.65 0.13 -18.83
CA SER A 174 3.13 -0.88 -19.78
C SER A 174 4.42 -1.57 -19.34
N ARG A 175 5.16 -0.96 -18.45
CA ARG A 175 6.49 -1.43 -18.01
C ARG A 175 6.48 -2.36 -16.80
N ILE A 176 5.33 -2.56 -16.18
CA ILE A 176 5.27 -3.36 -14.94
C ILE A 176 4.87 -4.82 -15.16
N TRP A 177 4.35 -5.18 -16.33
CA TRP A 177 3.84 -6.52 -16.66
C TRP A 177 4.90 -7.50 -17.14
#